data_64fccd10238fe06212fba488ede259f3
#
_entry.id   64fccd10238fe06212fba488ede259f3
#
_cell.length_a   1.000
_cell.length_b   1.000
_cell.length_c   1.000
_cell.angle_alpha   90.00
_cell.angle_beta   90.00
_cell.angle_gamma   90.00
#
_symmetry.space_group_name_H-M   'P 1'
#
loop_
_entity.id
_entity.type
_entity.pdbx_description
1 polymer ?
#
loop_
_entity_poly.entity_id
_entity_poly.type
_entity_poly.pdbx_seq_one_letter_code
_entity_poly.pdbx_strand_id
1 'polypeptide(L)'
;ELDESVKVSYEHESQLASKPDFFGIGAEHFLELALREGEWVIRRDWYLDPLDVDAGSVSSGTALSSPFEIDVPYLPEILTATADSGDDKEYAYLYNRENAVAYADKYCGLAWGCGNNRKYNPLYENFTGLGGDCTNFVSQVLGDKEAGNLPMTYTWRYVPNGAGAGATRAWAQASSLLSYLLSSGRAERLARGTYSDLIAPSETYPGGAIGALNAGDLIAYEKNGRIEHFAVVIGADSGLYLLVNSHTADRYHVPWDLGWDCDTVFWLLKIVI
;
A
#
# COMPACT_ATOMS: atom_id res chain seq x y z
N GLU A 1 16.17 -0.76 -16.10
CA GLU A 1 14.82 -0.73 -15.51
C GLU A 1 13.81 -1.02 -16.61
N LEU A 2 12.97 -2.00 -16.42
CA LEU A 2 11.87 -2.35 -17.31
C LEU A 2 10.60 -2.42 -16.45
N ASP A 3 9.54 -1.83 -16.97
CA ASP A 3 8.22 -1.93 -16.36
C ASP A 3 7.39 -2.93 -17.15
N GLU A 4 6.85 -3.90 -16.47
CA GLU A 4 5.84 -4.80 -17.01
C GLU A 4 4.50 -4.54 -16.35
N SER A 5 3.43 -4.48 -17.13
CA SER A 5 2.08 -4.39 -16.60
C SER A 5 1.15 -5.34 -17.34
N VAL A 6 0.33 -6.04 -16.59
CA VAL A 6 -0.62 -7.04 -17.11
C VAL A 6 -2.02 -6.63 -16.70
N LYS A 7 -2.95 -6.72 -17.65
CA LYS A 7 -4.39 -6.59 -17.42
C LYS A 7 -5.02 -7.98 -17.43
N VAL A 8 -5.71 -8.32 -16.35
CA VAL A 8 -6.45 -9.58 -16.21
C VAL A 8 -7.93 -9.26 -16.23
N SER A 9 -8.71 -9.99 -17.06
CA SER A 9 -10.17 -9.97 -16.98
C SER A 9 -10.68 -11.29 -16.40
N TYR A 10 -11.72 -11.21 -15.61
CA TYR A 10 -12.36 -12.36 -14.98
C TYR A 10 -13.87 -12.19 -14.91
N GLU A 11 -14.57 -13.28 -14.79
CA GLU A 11 -16.03 -13.31 -14.67
C GLU A 11 -16.41 -14.11 -13.43
N HIS A 12 -17.43 -13.63 -12.72
CA HIS A 12 -18.01 -14.40 -11.63
C HIS A 12 -18.91 -15.50 -12.18
N GLU A 13 -18.89 -16.67 -11.59
CA GLU A 13 -19.80 -17.77 -11.92
C GLU A 13 -21.27 -17.45 -11.61
N SER A 14 -21.52 -16.38 -10.86
CA SER A 14 -22.87 -15.94 -10.53
C SER A 14 -23.53 -15.27 -11.75
N GLN A 15 -24.78 -15.64 -12.03
CA GLN A 15 -25.58 -15.11 -13.16
C GLN A 15 -25.91 -13.60 -13.05
N LEU A 16 -25.40 -12.89 -12.06
CA LEU A 16 -25.69 -11.48 -11.79
C LEU A 16 -24.75 -10.50 -12.51
N ALA A 17 -23.58 -10.95 -12.92
CA ALA A 17 -22.61 -10.08 -13.62
C ALA A 17 -22.85 -10.12 -15.13
N SER A 18 -23.23 -8.99 -15.71
CA SER A 18 -23.45 -8.85 -17.15
C SER A 18 -22.19 -8.46 -17.94
N LYS A 19 -21.08 -8.21 -17.27
CA LYS A 19 -19.80 -7.79 -17.87
C LYS A 19 -18.64 -8.37 -17.08
N PRO A 20 -17.51 -8.70 -17.75
CA PRO A 20 -16.30 -9.11 -17.04
C PRO A 20 -15.75 -7.96 -16.20
N ASP A 21 -15.28 -8.30 -15.01
CA ASP A 21 -14.45 -7.44 -14.20
C ASP A 21 -12.98 -7.56 -14.64
N PHE A 22 -12.14 -6.63 -14.24
CA PHE A 22 -10.73 -6.70 -14.54
C PHE A 22 -9.89 -6.00 -13.47
N PHE A 23 -8.68 -6.47 -13.31
CA PHE A 23 -7.66 -5.84 -12.47
C PHE A 23 -6.35 -5.72 -13.23
N GLY A 24 -5.43 -4.95 -12.70
CA GLY A 24 -4.11 -4.78 -13.24
C GLY A 24 -3.03 -5.00 -12.20
N ILE A 25 -1.94 -5.55 -12.65
CA ILE A 25 -0.71 -5.73 -11.89
C ILE A 25 0.47 -5.20 -12.67
N GLY A 26 1.47 -4.67 -11.98
CA GLY A 26 2.71 -4.21 -12.57
C GLY A 26 3.90 -4.58 -11.70
N ALA A 27 5.00 -4.92 -12.34
CA ALA A 27 6.27 -5.18 -11.70
C ALA A 27 7.37 -4.30 -12.31
N GLU A 28 8.22 -3.78 -11.47
CA GLU A 28 9.43 -3.06 -11.87
C GLU A 28 10.60 -4.02 -11.82
N HIS A 29 11.26 -4.23 -12.98
CA HIS A 29 12.39 -5.13 -13.14
C HIS A 29 13.71 -4.38 -13.03
N PHE A 30 14.60 -4.84 -12.19
CA PHE A 30 15.98 -4.36 -12.06
C PHE A 30 16.93 -5.35 -12.75
N LEU A 31 17.42 -4.96 -13.92
CA LEU A 31 18.25 -5.82 -14.77
C LEU A 31 19.73 -5.49 -14.61
N GLU A 32 20.55 -6.52 -14.37
CA GLU A 32 21.99 -6.45 -14.52
C GLU A 32 22.36 -7.03 -15.89
N LEU A 33 22.94 -6.19 -16.75
CA LEU A 33 23.34 -6.58 -18.10
C LEU A 33 24.86 -6.81 -18.17
N ALA A 34 25.27 -7.80 -18.96
CA ALA A 34 26.68 -8.07 -19.27
C ALA A 34 26.87 -8.15 -20.77
N LEU A 35 28.00 -7.62 -21.25
CA LEU A 35 28.41 -7.78 -22.67
C LEU A 35 29.20 -9.08 -22.79
N ARG A 36 28.71 -10.04 -23.61
CA ARG A 36 29.36 -11.27 -23.93
C ARG A 36 29.45 -11.43 -25.45
N GLU A 37 30.65 -11.60 -25.97
CA GLU A 37 30.90 -11.82 -27.42
C GLU A 37 30.28 -10.74 -28.34
N GLY A 38 30.14 -9.51 -27.81
CA GLY A 38 29.54 -8.38 -28.55
C GLY A 38 28.02 -8.27 -28.43
N GLU A 39 27.37 -9.15 -27.69
CA GLU A 39 25.92 -9.11 -27.42
C GLU A 39 25.62 -8.81 -25.95
N TRP A 40 24.56 -8.03 -25.70
CA TRP A 40 24.08 -7.79 -24.37
C TRP A 40 23.22 -8.96 -23.90
N VAL A 41 23.59 -9.54 -22.76
CA VAL A 41 22.83 -10.61 -22.10
C VAL A 41 22.38 -10.16 -20.71
N ILE A 42 21.20 -10.57 -20.32
CA ILE A 42 20.72 -10.36 -18.95
C ILE A 42 21.49 -11.33 -18.04
N ARG A 43 22.25 -10.78 -17.10
CA ARG A 43 23.00 -11.55 -16.10
C ARG A 43 22.15 -11.80 -14.86
N ARG A 44 21.30 -10.86 -14.50
CA ARG A 44 20.41 -10.91 -13.37
C ARG A 44 19.16 -10.12 -13.69
N ASP A 45 18.02 -10.67 -13.32
CA ASP A 45 16.74 -10.03 -13.28
C ASP A 45 16.19 -10.13 -11.86
N TRP A 46 15.80 -9.00 -11.27
CA TRP A 46 15.18 -8.96 -9.98
C TRP A 46 13.90 -8.11 -10.06
N TYR A 47 12.83 -8.66 -9.57
CA TYR A 47 11.55 -7.97 -9.45
C TYR A 47 10.75 -8.56 -8.27
N LEU A 48 9.75 -7.83 -7.81
CA LEU A 48 8.76 -8.34 -6.88
C LEU A 48 7.57 -8.84 -7.69
N ASP A 49 7.31 -10.16 -7.60
CA ASP A 49 6.14 -10.74 -8.25
C ASP A 49 4.87 -10.22 -7.57
N PRO A 50 3.97 -9.55 -8.31
CA PRO A 50 2.75 -9.01 -7.73
C PRO A 50 1.73 -10.07 -7.28
N LEU A 51 1.90 -11.32 -7.69
CA LEU A 51 1.03 -12.44 -7.34
C LEU A 51 1.71 -13.48 -6.44
N ASP A 52 3.01 -13.37 -6.21
CA ASP A 52 3.78 -14.25 -5.33
C ASP A 52 4.71 -13.43 -4.42
N VAL A 53 4.20 -13.05 -3.28
CA VAL A 53 4.96 -12.29 -2.28
C VAL A 53 6.05 -13.15 -1.61
N ASP A 54 5.98 -14.49 -1.76
CA ASP A 54 7.01 -15.41 -1.28
C ASP A 54 8.19 -15.59 -2.27
N ALA A 55 8.04 -15.18 -3.51
CA ALA A 55 9.10 -15.29 -4.53
C ALA A 55 10.38 -14.52 -4.16
N GLY A 56 10.29 -13.53 -3.27
CA GLY A 56 11.44 -12.88 -2.66
C GLY A 56 12.30 -13.81 -1.80
N SER A 57 11.79 -14.97 -1.39
CA SER A 57 12.48 -15.96 -0.55
C SER A 57 13.11 -17.11 -1.33
N VAL A 58 12.86 -17.27 -2.62
CA VAL A 58 13.22 -18.46 -3.42
C VAL A 58 14.28 -18.21 -4.48
N SER A 59 14.97 -17.11 -4.54
CA SER A 59 16.19 -17.09 -5.33
C SER A 59 17.31 -17.79 -4.55
N SER A 60 17.37 -19.10 -4.72
CA SER A 60 18.46 -19.96 -4.32
C SER A 60 19.80 -19.38 -4.78
N GLY A 61 20.63 -18.99 -3.84
CA GLY A 61 22.00 -18.62 -4.07
C GLY A 61 22.38 -17.30 -3.43
N THR A 62 22.71 -17.37 -2.17
CA THR A 62 23.01 -16.29 -1.22
C THR A 62 21.75 -15.57 -0.73
N ALA A 63 21.32 -15.98 0.45
CA ALA A 63 20.46 -15.18 1.28
C ALA A 63 21.09 -13.78 1.43
N LEU A 64 20.66 -12.85 0.61
CA LEU A 64 20.66 -11.47 1.02
C LEU A 64 19.58 -11.44 2.09
N SER A 65 19.99 -11.64 3.37
CA SER A 65 19.26 -11.08 4.49
C SER A 65 18.71 -9.76 4.00
N SER A 66 17.41 -9.54 4.09
CA SER A 66 16.83 -8.21 3.80
C SER A 66 17.75 -7.20 4.48
N PRO A 67 18.64 -6.52 3.77
CA PRO A 67 19.59 -5.63 4.38
C PRO A 67 19.06 -4.23 4.48
N PHE A 68 17.79 -4.07 4.15
CA PHE A 68 17.21 -2.76 4.08
C PHE A 68 16.38 -2.49 5.33
N GLU A 69 17.07 -2.35 6.46
CA GLU A 69 16.80 -1.18 7.27
C GLU A 69 17.16 0.01 6.36
N ILE A 70 16.17 0.51 5.65
CA ILE A 70 16.34 1.70 4.82
C ILE A 70 16.69 2.81 5.78
N ASP A 71 17.88 3.34 5.61
CA ASP A 71 18.23 4.63 6.15
C ASP A 71 17.51 5.69 5.29
N VAL A 72 16.15 5.69 5.37
CA VAL A 72 15.36 6.81 4.85
C VAL A 72 15.93 8.04 5.58
N PRO A 73 16.20 9.16 4.90
CA PRO A 73 16.72 10.34 5.56
C PRO A 73 15.89 10.65 6.80
N TYR A 74 16.42 10.28 7.95
CA TYR A 74 15.74 10.35 9.22
C TYR A 74 15.70 11.81 9.66
N LEU A 75 14.51 12.36 9.73
CA LEU A 75 14.32 13.61 10.47
C LEU A 75 14.51 13.27 11.96
N PRO A 76 15.55 13.79 12.62
CA PRO A 76 15.79 13.49 14.02
C PRO A 76 14.57 13.88 14.84
N GLU A 77 14.10 12.94 15.67
CA GLU A 77 13.14 13.23 16.72
C GLU A 77 13.79 14.19 17.72
N ILE A 78 13.58 15.48 17.51
CA ILE A 78 13.86 16.45 18.55
C ILE A 78 12.72 16.29 19.57
N LEU A 79 12.99 15.53 20.60
CA LEU A 79 12.18 15.46 21.81
C LEU A 79 12.17 16.84 22.48
N THR A 80 11.26 17.70 22.08
CA THR A 80 10.83 18.84 22.89
C THR A 80 9.31 18.82 22.90
N ALA A 81 8.77 18.10 23.87
CA ALA A 81 7.40 18.30 24.30
C ALA A 81 7.31 19.72 24.88
N THR A 82 6.90 20.69 24.08
CA THR A 82 6.22 21.86 24.59
C THR A 82 4.76 21.68 24.28
N ALA A 83 3.99 21.34 25.33
CA ALA A 83 2.55 21.46 25.31
C ALA A 83 2.22 22.93 24.99
N ASP A 84 1.80 23.19 23.77
CA ASP A 84 1.15 24.45 23.44
C ASP A 84 -0.34 24.31 23.75
N SER A 85 -0.71 24.85 24.90
CA SER A 85 -2.08 25.03 25.31
C SER A 85 -2.61 26.30 24.66
N GLY A 86 -3.27 26.16 23.52
CA GLY A 86 -3.83 27.33 22.85
C GLY A 86 -4.84 26.99 21.75
N ASP A 87 -6.10 27.18 22.06
CA ASP A 87 -7.25 27.29 21.16
C ASP A 87 -7.64 26.01 20.38
N ASP A 88 -8.25 25.07 21.10
CA ASP A 88 -9.01 23.94 20.54
C ASP A 88 -10.25 24.44 19.79
N LYS A 89 -10.06 24.98 18.61
CA LYS A 89 -11.08 24.93 17.57
C LYS A 89 -11.02 23.51 17.01
N GLU A 90 -11.95 22.69 17.46
CA GLU A 90 -12.29 21.38 16.92
C GLU A 90 -12.65 21.54 15.44
N TYR A 91 -11.62 21.64 14.57
CA TYR A 91 -11.79 21.41 13.16
C TYR A 91 -11.92 19.90 13.00
N ALA A 92 -13.17 19.42 12.89
CA ALA A 92 -13.42 18.08 12.38
C ALA A 92 -12.83 18.00 10.97
N TYR A 93 -11.60 17.50 10.87
CA TYR A 93 -10.96 17.21 9.60
C TYR A 93 -11.63 15.97 9.05
N LEU A 94 -12.62 16.17 8.19
CA LEU A 94 -13.31 15.08 7.52
C LEU A 94 -12.33 14.41 6.54
N TYR A 95 -11.97 13.15 6.80
CA TYR A 95 -11.25 12.35 5.85
C TYR A 95 -12.07 12.21 4.56
N ASN A 96 -11.51 12.69 3.46
CA ASN A 96 -12.18 12.67 2.17
C ASN A 96 -11.96 11.32 1.48
N ARG A 97 -12.84 10.37 1.73
CA ARG A 97 -12.75 9.00 1.19
C ARG A 97 -12.84 8.95 -0.32
N GLU A 98 -13.72 9.76 -0.91
CA GLU A 98 -13.90 9.81 -2.36
C GLU A 98 -12.62 10.29 -3.06
N ASN A 99 -12.03 11.38 -2.59
CA ASN A 99 -10.77 11.88 -3.12
C ASN A 99 -9.61 10.92 -2.83
N ALA A 100 -9.59 10.25 -1.69
CA ALA A 100 -8.58 9.25 -1.36
C ALA A 100 -8.58 8.09 -2.37
N VAL A 101 -9.76 7.57 -2.70
CA VAL A 101 -9.92 6.52 -3.72
C VAL A 101 -9.53 7.04 -5.11
N ALA A 102 -10.01 8.22 -5.49
CA ALA A 102 -9.65 8.82 -6.78
C ALA A 102 -8.13 9.06 -6.91
N TYR A 103 -7.47 9.45 -5.82
CA TYR A 103 -6.01 9.58 -5.78
C TYR A 103 -5.33 8.21 -5.91
N ALA A 104 -5.80 7.20 -5.19
CA ALA A 104 -5.27 5.85 -5.27
C ALA A 104 -5.39 5.28 -6.69
N ASP A 105 -6.49 5.54 -7.37
CA ASP A 105 -6.67 5.16 -8.77
C ASP A 105 -5.75 5.94 -9.70
N LYS A 106 -5.62 7.24 -9.49
CA LYS A 106 -4.79 8.11 -10.33
C LYS A 106 -3.30 7.76 -10.28
N TYR A 107 -2.81 7.33 -9.15
CA TYR A 107 -1.38 7.11 -8.89
C TYR A 107 -1.03 5.67 -8.53
N CYS A 108 -1.80 4.70 -8.98
CA CYS A 108 -1.62 3.28 -8.68
C CYS A 108 -0.37 2.64 -9.31
N GLY A 109 0.40 3.35 -10.11
CA GLY A 109 1.59 2.84 -10.77
C GLY A 109 1.35 2.31 -12.19
N LEU A 110 0.12 1.99 -12.57
CA LEU A 110 -0.23 1.38 -13.85
C LEU A 110 -0.79 2.42 -14.81
N ALA A 111 -0.03 2.78 -15.85
CA ALA A 111 -0.42 3.82 -16.79
C ALA A 111 -1.78 3.56 -17.44
N TRP A 112 -2.10 2.33 -17.82
CA TRP A 112 -3.37 1.99 -18.46
C TRP A 112 -4.55 1.96 -17.45
N GLY A 113 -4.30 1.58 -16.22
CA GLY A 113 -5.34 1.55 -15.16
C GLY A 113 -5.66 2.94 -14.64
N CYS A 114 -4.62 3.69 -14.30
CA CYS A 114 -4.74 5.02 -13.70
C CYS A 114 -5.12 6.12 -14.70
N GLY A 115 -5.02 5.88 -16.01
CA GLY A 115 -5.17 6.93 -17.02
C GLY A 115 -4.10 8.03 -16.91
N ASN A 116 -2.95 7.71 -16.36
CA ASN A 116 -1.88 8.64 -16.04
C ASN A 116 -0.57 8.22 -16.71
N ASN A 117 0.04 9.11 -17.47
CA ASN A 117 1.35 8.90 -18.09
C ASN A 117 2.49 8.87 -17.06
N ARG A 118 2.23 9.34 -15.86
CA ARG A 118 3.15 9.29 -14.71
C ARG A 118 2.61 8.27 -13.74
N LYS A 119 3.32 7.17 -13.56
CA LYS A 119 2.90 6.07 -12.70
C LYS A 119 2.69 6.50 -11.25
N TYR A 120 3.59 7.31 -10.72
CA TYR A 120 3.56 7.80 -9.34
C TYR A 120 3.44 9.31 -9.30
N ASN A 121 2.97 9.84 -8.18
CA ASN A 121 2.91 11.28 -7.99
C ASN A 121 4.33 11.85 -7.87
N PRO A 122 4.76 12.72 -8.82
CA PRO A 122 6.13 13.25 -8.86
C PRO A 122 6.49 14.21 -7.72
N LEU A 123 5.54 14.57 -6.87
CA LEU A 123 5.78 15.36 -5.67
C LEU A 123 6.41 14.54 -4.53
N TYR A 124 6.34 13.21 -4.63
CA TYR A 124 6.87 12.28 -3.65
C TYR A 124 7.99 11.45 -4.25
N GLU A 125 8.96 11.11 -3.41
CA GLU A 125 10.03 10.20 -3.78
C GLU A 125 9.47 8.78 -3.94
N ASN A 126 9.96 8.05 -4.94
CA ASN A 126 9.65 6.64 -5.14
C ASN A 126 10.64 5.78 -4.34
N PHE A 127 10.15 5.05 -3.36
CA PHE A 127 10.96 4.19 -2.51
C PHE A 127 11.01 2.72 -2.96
N THR A 128 10.45 2.35 -4.12
CA THR A 128 10.41 0.96 -4.61
C THR A 128 11.79 0.32 -4.63
N GLY A 129 12.81 1.02 -5.16
CA GLY A 129 14.20 0.54 -5.18
C GLY A 129 14.92 0.57 -3.83
N LEU A 130 14.29 1.10 -2.78
CA LEU A 130 14.85 1.27 -1.44
C LEU A 130 14.15 0.38 -0.39
N GLY A 131 13.36 -0.60 -0.81
CA GLY A 131 12.69 -1.58 0.07
C GLY A 131 11.17 -1.54 0.04
N GLY A 132 10.59 -0.68 -0.78
CA GLY A 132 9.16 -0.66 -1.05
C GLY A 132 8.50 0.71 -0.86
N ASP A 133 7.47 0.96 -1.64
CA ASP A 133 6.73 2.23 -1.71
C ASP A 133 5.30 2.14 -1.18
N CYS A 134 4.85 0.96 -0.74
CA CYS A 134 3.47 0.72 -0.33
C CYS A 134 3.01 1.64 0.81
N THR A 135 3.86 1.85 1.81
CA THR A 135 3.57 2.69 2.97
C THR A 135 3.58 4.18 2.60
N ASN A 136 4.52 4.60 1.76
CA ASN A 136 4.57 5.95 1.20
C ASN A 136 3.30 6.25 0.39
N PHE A 137 2.88 5.33 -0.47
CA PHE A 137 1.65 5.46 -1.24
C PHE A 137 0.41 5.62 -0.35
N VAL A 138 0.24 4.72 0.62
CA VAL A 138 -0.88 4.81 1.57
C VAL A 138 -0.85 6.11 2.36
N SER A 139 0.33 6.57 2.78
CA SER A 139 0.48 7.85 3.47
C SER A 139 0.10 9.03 2.58
N GLN A 140 0.40 8.98 1.28
CA GLN A 140 -0.06 9.98 0.31
C GLN A 140 -1.59 9.95 0.19
N VAL A 141 -2.19 8.76 0.02
CA VAL A 141 -3.64 8.59 -0.07
C VAL A 141 -4.36 9.17 1.15
N LEU A 142 -3.79 8.98 2.34
CA LEU A 142 -4.36 9.54 3.57
C LEU A 142 -4.14 11.05 3.70
N GLY A 143 -2.92 11.54 3.41
CA GLY A 143 -2.46 12.88 3.83
C GLY A 143 -2.31 13.93 2.74
N ASP A 144 -2.30 13.54 1.45
CA ASP A 144 -2.21 14.53 0.37
C ASP A 144 -3.48 15.39 0.32
N LYS A 145 -3.31 16.68 -0.02
CA LYS A 145 -4.40 17.65 -0.06
C LYS A 145 -5.44 17.34 -1.15
N GLU A 146 -5.01 16.68 -2.22
CA GLU A 146 -5.89 16.24 -3.31
C GLU A 146 -6.50 14.85 -3.05
N ALA A 147 -6.10 14.20 -1.95
CA ALA A 147 -6.55 12.89 -1.52
C ALA A 147 -7.39 12.96 -0.24
N GLY A 148 -7.09 12.12 0.74
CA GLY A 148 -7.81 12.05 2.02
C GLY A 148 -7.70 13.30 2.89
N ASN A 149 -6.67 14.11 2.65
CA ASN A 149 -6.42 15.40 3.31
C ASN A 149 -6.34 15.33 4.85
N LEU A 150 -5.92 14.20 5.40
CA LEU A 150 -5.63 14.12 6.83
C LEU A 150 -4.45 15.01 7.19
N PRO A 151 -4.52 15.80 8.27
CA PRO A 151 -3.44 16.68 8.67
C PRO A 151 -2.17 15.89 8.95
N MET A 152 -1.07 16.25 8.29
CA MET A 152 0.24 15.74 8.63
C MET A 152 0.63 16.20 10.04
N THR A 153 1.36 15.33 10.76
CA THR A 153 1.85 15.62 12.11
C THR A 153 3.38 15.63 12.13
N TYR A 154 3.97 15.97 13.27
CA TYR A 154 5.43 15.89 13.41
C TYR A 154 5.98 14.48 13.17
N THR A 155 5.27 13.45 13.61
CA THR A 155 5.67 12.04 13.52
C THR A 155 5.25 11.36 12.21
N TRP A 156 4.27 11.91 11.49
CA TRP A 156 3.77 11.36 10.23
C TRP A 156 3.63 12.48 9.20
N ARG A 157 4.62 12.63 8.33
CA ARG A 157 4.66 13.67 7.30
C ARG A 157 5.68 13.38 6.21
N TYR A 158 5.52 14.08 5.11
CA TYR A 158 6.49 14.20 4.03
C TYR A 158 6.83 15.68 3.78
N VAL A 159 8.12 15.95 3.58
CA VAL A 159 8.61 17.28 3.25
C VAL A 159 9.28 17.21 1.87
N PRO A 160 8.67 17.77 0.82
CA PRO A 160 9.13 17.53 -0.55
C PRO A 160 10.46 18.19 -0.90
N ASN A 161 10.82 19.30 -0.26
CA ASN A 161 12.02 20.09 -0.59
C ASN A 161 12.54 20.86 0.62
N GLY A 162 13.85 21.22 0.58
CA GLY A 162 14.47 22.11 1.56
C GLY A 162 15.19 21.38 2.69
N ALA A 163 15.55 22.13 3.75
CA ALA A 163 16.16 21.55 4.94
C ALA A 163 15.17 20.62 5.64
N GLY A 164 15.56 19.34 5.81
CA GLY A 164 14.71 18.31 6.37
C GLY A 164 13.73 17.69 5.35
N ALA A 165 14.02 17.78 4.05
CA ALA A 165 13.29 17.05 3.02
C ALA A 165 13.31 15.54 3.27
N GLY A 166 12.22 14.87 2.93
CA GLY A 166 12.06 13.43 3.05
C GLY A 166 10.84 13.01 3.84
N ALA A 167 10.74 11.72 4.08
CA ALA A 167 9.66 11.06 4.79
C ALA A 167 10.04 10.78 6.26
N THR A 168 9.09 10.91 7.17
CA THR A 168 9.24 10.34 8.51
C THR A 168 9.09 8.81 8.50
N ARG A 169 9.54 8.12 9.53
CA ARG A 169 9.38 6.66 9.64
C ARG A 169 7.92 6.23 9.53
N ALA A 170 7.02 6.92 10.22
CA ALA A 170 5.59 6.58 10.14
C ALA A 170 4.99 6.86 8.76
N TRP A 171 5.62 7.70 7.93
CA TRP A 171 5.20 7.92 6.55
C TRP A 171 5.63 6.80 5.60
N ALA A 172 6.83 6.23 5.80
CA ALA A 172 7.48 5.34 4.82
C ALA A 172 7.67 3.88 5.27
N GLN A 173 7.50 3.57 6.56
CA GLN A 173 7.72 2.21 7.09
C GLN A 173 6.44 1.59 7.61
N ALA A 174 6.11 0.38 7.16
CA ALA A 174 4.85 -0.28 7.40
C ALA A 174 4.51 -0.45 8.89
N SER A 175 5.42 -1.03 9.69
CA SER A 175 5.17 -1.21 11.13
C SER A 175 5.04 0.12 11.88
N SER A 176 5.77 1.16 11.44
CA SER A 176 5.69 2.49 12.05
C SER A 176 4.39 3.20 11.70
N LEU A 177 3.89 3.05 10.46
CA LEU A 177 2.59 3.58 10.05
C LEU A 177 1.46 2.91 10.84
N LEU A 178 1.46 1.57 10.95
CA LEU A 178 0.44 0.86 11.74
C LEU A 178 0.40 1.38 13.17
N SER A 179 1.57 1.44 13.83
CA SER A 179 1.67 1.94 15.20
C SER A 179 1.14 3.37 15.33
N TYR A 180 1.51 4.24 14.40
CA TYR A 180 1.04 5.63 14.37
C TYR A 180 -0.48 5.72 14.21
N LEU A 181 -1.06 5.05 13.22
CA LEU A 181 -2.49 5.10 12.93
C LEU A 181 -3.33 4.65 14.14
N LEU A 182 -2.92 3.56 14.79
CA LEU A 182 -3.62 3.03 15.96
C LEU A 182 -3.42 3.91 17.21
N SER A 183 -2.19 4.36 17.48
CA SER A 183 -1.91 5.15 18.69
C SER A 183 -2.45 6.58 18.62
N SER A 184 -2.56 7.15 17.43
CA SER A 184 -3.14 8.48 17.22
C SER A 184 -4.67 8.48 17.11
N GLY A 185 -5.31 7.30 17.12
CA GLY A 185 -6.75 7.16 16.92
C GLY A 185 -7.23 7.45 15.50
N ARG A 186 -6.32 7.54 14.51
CA ARG A 186 -6.69 7.78 13.10
C ARG A 186 -7.20 6.55 12.39
N ALA A 187 -6.89 5.37 12.91
CA ALA A 187 -7.51 4.13 12.49
C ALA A 187 -7.97 3.29 13.67
N GLU A 188 -9.08 2.60 13.46
CA GLU A 188 -9.58 1.56 14.33
C GLU A 188 -9.30 0.20 13.68
N ARG A 189 -8.75 -0.76 14.46
CA ARG A 189 -8.62 -2.13 14.00
C ARG A 189 -9.96 -2.85 14.15
N LEU A 190 -10.63 -3.12 13.02
CA LEU A 190 -11.87 -3.89 13.01
C LEU A 190 -11.63 -5.36 13.31
N ALA A 191 -10.60 -5.95 12.67
CA ALA A 191 -10.24 -7.34 12.85
C ALA A 191 -8.76 -7.58 12.51
N ARG A 192 -8.23 -8.74 12.94
CA ARG A 192 -6.92 -9.27 12.57
C ARG A 192 -7.03 -10.79 12.50
N GLY A 193 -6.62 -11.40 11.42
CA GLY A 193 -6.66 -12.86 11.23
C GLY A 193 -6.19 -13.27 9.86
N THR A 194 -6.18 -14.58 9.63
CA THR A 194 -5.97 -15.16 8.30
C THR A 194 -7.17 -14.87 7.39
N TYR A 195 -7.01 -15.15 6.09
CA TYR A 195 -8.12 -15.06 5.13
C TYR A 195 -9.37 -15.75 5.66
N SER A 196 -9.25 -17.02 6.09
CA SER A 196 -10.37 -17.80 6.58
C SER A 196 -11.07 -17.20 7.81
N ASP A 197 -10.31 -16.58 8.72
CA ASP A 197 -10.86 -15.91 9.89
C ASP A 197 -11.69 -14.68 9.52
N LEU A 198 -11.24 -13.94 8.50
CA LEU A 198 -11.84 -12.65 8.14
C LEU A 198 -13.07 -12.76 7.25
N ILE A 199 -13.18 -13.84 6.46
CA ILE A 199 -14.37 -14.12 5.66
C ILE A 199 -15.44 -14.87 6.45
N ALA A 200 -15.08 -15.51 7.57
CA ALA A 200 -16.01 -16.29 8.37
C ALA A 200 -17.09 -15.40 8.99
N PRO A 201 -18.38 -15.78 8.83
CA PRO A 201 -19.47 -15.08 9.50
C PRO A 201 -19.33 -15.14 11.03
N SER A 202 -19.66 -14.04 11.70
CA SER A 202 -19.72 -13.94 13.15
C SER A 202 -20.96 -13.15 13.57
N GLU A 203 -21.26 -13.13 14.87
CA GLU A 203 -22.38 -12.31 15.40
C GLU A 203 -22.18 -10.82 15.09
N THR A 204 -20.94 -10.34 15.19
CA THR A 204 -20.60 -8.93 14.90
C THR A 204 -20.56 -8.65 13.40
N TYR A 205 -20.09 -9.61 12.62
CA TYR A 205 -19.90 -9.49 11.17
C TYR A 205 -20.56 -10.65 10.43
N PRO A 206 -21.87 -10.61 10.16
CA PRO A 206 -22.59 -11.69 9.49
C PRO A 206 -22.07 -12.04 8.08
N GLY A 207 -21.44 -11.10 7.40
CA GLY A 207 -20.79 -11.28 6.09
C GLY A 207 -19.27 -11.45 6.15
N GLY A 208 -18.73 -11.76 7.35
CA GLY A 208 -17.28 -11.72 7.60
C GLY A 208 -16.79 -10.30 7.94
N ALA A 209 -15.70 -10.22 8.68
CA ALA A 209 -15.13 -8.94 9.10
C ALA A 209 -14.64 -8.10 7.91
N ILE A 210 -14.21 -8.75 6.83
CA ILE A 210 -13.76 -8.08 5.61
C ILE A 210 -14.85 -7.19 5.00
N GLY A 211 -16.10 -7.59 5.08
CA GLY A 211 -17.26 -6.84 4.59
C GLY A 211 -17.57 -5.54 5.38
N ALA A 212 -16.89 -5.31 6.50
CA ALA A 212 -17.03 -4.07 7.28
C ALA A 212 -16.13 -2.92 6.82
N LEU A 213 -15.18 -3.20 5.91
CA LEU A 213 -14.33 -2.16 5.32
C LEU A 213 -15.10 -1.39 4.24
N ASN A 214 -14.79 -0.12 4.15
CA ASN A 214 -15.29 0.79 3.14
C ASN A 214 -14.16 1.31 2.25
N ALA A 215 -14.50 1.82 1.08
CA ALA A 215 -13.55 2.50 0.22
C ALA A 215 -12.81 3.61 0.98
N GLY A 216 -11.49 3.67 0.81
CA GLY A 216 -10.60 4.55 1.57
C GLY A 216 -10.11 3.98 2.91
N ASP A 217 -10.58 2.81 3.35
CA ASP A 217 -10.00 2.07 4.46
C ASP A 217 -8.74 1.32 4.02
N LEU A 218 -8.00 0.73 4.97
CA LEU A 218 -6.72 0.10 4.71
C LEU A 218 -6.72 -1.38 5.09
N ILE A 219 -5.90 -2.14 4.37
CA ILE A 219 -5.48 -3.47 4.78
C ILE A 219 -3.96 -3.46 4.97
N ALA A 220 -3.50 -3.89 6.15
CA ALA A 220 -2.09 -4.16 6.38
C ALA A 220 -1.86 -5.68 6.37
N TYR A 221 -0.75 -6.09 5.78
CA TYR A 221 -0.39 -7.48 5.58
C TYR A 221 0.80 -7.84 6.46
N GLU A 222 0.62 -8.83 7.32
CA GLU A 222 1.62 -9.29 8.27
C GLU A 222 2.13 -10.67 7.86
N LYS A 223 3.45 -10.81 7.76
CA LYS A 223 4.15 -12.09 7.61
C LYS A 223 5.20 -12.22 8.73
N ASN A 224 5.31 -13.41 9.30
CA ASN A 224 6.30 -13.70 10.34
C ASN A 224 6.30 -12.67 11.50
N GLY A 225 5.14 -12.13 11.86
CA GLY A 225 4.99 -11.15 12.93
C GLY A 225 5.43 -9.72 12.59
N ARG A 226 5.63 -9.41 11.30
CA ARG A 226 5.98 -8.08 10.80
C ARG A 226 4.96 -7.60 9.80
N ILE A 227 4.64 -6.31 9.85
CA ILE A 227 3.83 -5.69 8.79
C ILE A 227 4.77 -5.41 7.62
N GLU A 228 4.50 -6.06 6.50
CA GLU A 228 5.35 -5.98 5.32
C GLU A 228 4.73 -5.18 4.18
N HIS A 229 3.40 -5.03 4.19
CA HIS A 229 2.71 -4.35 3.12
C HIS A 229 1.46 -3.61 3.60
N PHE A 230 1.04 -2.63 2.80
CA PHE A 230 -0.24 -1.92 2.94
C PHE A 230 -0.93 -1.79 1.58
N ALA A 231 -2.27 -1.87 1.61
CA ALA A 231 -3.11 -1.53 0.48
C ALA A 231 -4.29 -0.65 0.90
N VAL A 232 -4.79 0.12 -0.05
CA VAL A 232 -5.99 0.95 0.10
C VAL A 232 -7.17 0.21 -0.48
N VAL A 233 -8.25 0.07 0.26
CA VAL A 233 -9.53 -0.43 -0.25
C VAL A 233 -10.13 0.62 -1.18
N ILE A 234 -10.43 0.23 -2.43
CA ILE A 234 -10.96 1.17 -3.43
C ILE A 234 -12.43 0.93 -3.77
N GLY A 235 -12.99 -0.17 -3.30
CA GLY A 235 -14.37 -0.57 -3.55
C GLY A 235 -14.51 -2.09 -3.64
N ALA A 236 -15.47 -2.53 -4.43
CA ALA A 236 -15.71 -3.94 -4.69
C ALA A 236 -16.02 -4.16 -6.17
N ASP A 237 -15.77 -5.37 -6.65
CA ASP A 237 -16.16 -5.79 -8.00
C ASP A 237 -17.67 -6.07 -8.14
N SER A 238 -18.10 -6.54 -9.31
CA SER A 238 -19.49 -6.85 -9.59
C SER A 238 -20.07 -8.00 -8.74
N GLY A 239 -19.19 -8.84 -8.17
CA GLY A 239 -19.51 -9.91 -7.23
C GLY A 239 -19.47 -9.48 -5.76
N LEU A 240 -19.25 -8.21 -5.48
CA LEU A 240 -19.07 -7.61 -4.15
C LEU A 240 -17.79 -8.06 -3.44
N TYR A 241 -16.79 -8.51 -4.19
CA TYR A 241 -15.49 -8.85 -3.64
C TYR A 241 -14.62 -7.60 -3.52
N LEU A 242 -13.99 -7.38 -2.34
CA LEU A 242 -13.21 -6.16 -2.10
C LEU A 242 -11.96 -6.10 -2.96
N LEU A 243 -11.72 -4.90 -3.47
CA LEU A 243 -10.61 -4.57 -4.35
C LEU A 243 -9.69 -3.54 -3.69
N VAL A 244 -8.41 -3.66 -3.96
CA VAL A 244 -7.37 -2.78 -3.41
C VAL A 244 -6.43 -2.25 -4.48
N ASN A 245 -5.83 -1.08 -4.17
CA ASN A 245 -4.68 -0.55 -4.88
C ASN A 245 -3.48 -0.50 -3.93
N SER A 246 -2.28 -0.74 -4.47
CA SER A 246 -1.02 -0.60 -3.74
C SER A 246 0.15 -0.32 -4.67
N HIS A 247 1.25 0.20 -4.11
CA HIS A 247 2.58 0.20 -4.75
C HIS A 247 3.43 -0.96 -4.23
N THR A 248 4.56 -1.17 -4.87
CA THR A 248 5.50 -2.27 -4.57
C THR A 248 4.81 -3.62 -4.68
N ALA A 249 4.84 -4.13 -5.79
CA ALA A 249 3.99 -4.73 -6.75
C ALA A 249 2.77 -3.81 -6.98
N ASP A 250 2.80 -3.09 -8.10
CA ASP A 250 1.74 -2.14 -8.41
C ASP A 250 0.44 -2.88 -8.67
N ARG A 251 -0.60 -2.53 -7.93
CA ARG A 251 -1.91 -3.15 -7.99
C ARG A 251 -2.98 -2.12 -8.29
N TYR A 252 -3.80 -2.42 -9.26
CA TYR A 252 -4.99 -1.64 -9.63
C TYR A 252 -6.22 -2.52 -9.59
N HIS A 253 -7.12 -2.24 -8.66
CA HIS A 253 -8.38 -2.98 -8.47
C HIS A 253 -8.19 -4.48 -8.25
N VAL A 254 -7.09 -4.87 -7.60
CA VAL A 254 -6.76 -6.28 -7.35
C VAL A 254 -7.59 -6.83 -6.19
N PRO A 255 -8.16 -8.05 -6.27
CA PRO A 255 -8.76 -8.72 -5.12
C PRO A 255 -7.83 -8.67 -3.90
N TRP A 256 -8.38 -8.30 -2.74
CA TRP A 256 -7.61 -7.92 -1.54
C TRP A 256 -6.64 -8.99 -1.02
N ASP A 257 -6.93 -10.27 -1.27
CA ASP A 257 -6.16 -11.43 -0.82
C ASP A 257 -5.31 -12.07 -1.92
N LEU A 258 -5.47 -11.63 -3.18
CA LEU A 258 -4.77 -12.24 -4.30
C LEU A 258 -3.25 -12.06 -4.19
N GLY A 259 -2.51 -13.15 -4.33
CA GLY A 259 -1.05 -13.19 -4.23
C GLY A 259 -0.52 -13.31 -2.80
N TRP A 260 -1.39 -13.56 -1.81
CA TRP A 260 -1.00 -13.80 -0.43
C TRP A 260 -1.27 -15.26 -0.04
N ASP A 261 -0.39 -15.83 0.78
CA ASP A 261 -0.52 -17.22 1.23
C ASP A 261 -1.48 -17.40 2.40
N CYS A 262 -1.74 -18.68 2.76
CA CYS A 262 -2.64 -19.02 3.85
C CYS A 262 -2.11 -18.62 5.24
N ASP A 263 -0.82 -18.35 5.38
CA ASP A 263 -0.18 -17.96 6.65
C ASP A 263 -0.13 -16.44 6.83
N THR A 264 -0.50 -15.69 5.81
CA THR A 264 -0.59 -14.23 5.88
C THR A 264 -1.69 -13.82 6.86
N VAL A 265 -1.34 -12.90 7.76
CA VAL A 265 -2.30 -12.30 8.70
C VAL A 265 -2.63 -10.90 8.23
N PHE A 266 -3.90 -10.65 8.03
CA PHE A 266 -4.41 -9.36 7.56
C PHE A 266 -4.93 -8.54 8.73
N TRP A 267 -4.66 -7.24 8.71
CA TRP A 267 -5.19 -6.25 9.63
C TRP A 267 -6.19 -5.38 8.89
N LEU A 268 -7.44 -5.43 9.28
CA LEU A 268 -8.49 -4.59 8.73
C LEU A 268 -8.57 -3.30 9.54
N LEU A 269 -8.27 -2.19 8.88
CA LEU A 269 -8.12 -0.88 9.50
C LEU A 269 -9.14 0.10 8.92
N LYS A 270 -10.09 0.48 9.74
CA LYS A 270 -11.06 1.53 9.42
C LYS A 270 -10.45 2.88 9.74
N ILE A 271 -10.39 3.77 8.76
CA ILE A 271 -9.97 5.16 8.98
C ILE A 271 -11.11 5.90 9.68
N VAL A 272 -10.80 6.41 10.86
CA VAL A 272 -11.68 7.22 11.70
C VAL A 272 -11.15 8.64 11.79
N ILE A 273 -12.03 9.58 12.09
CA ILE A 273 -11.74 11.02 12.08
C ILE A 273 -11.76 11.53 13.50
#